data_41ae67a6bb4f9780c4b7c2d98ae96bbb
#
_entry.id   41ae67a6bb4f9780c4b7c2d98ae96bbb
#
_cell.length_a   1.000
_cell.length_b   1.000
_cell.length_c   1.000
_cell.angle_alpha   90.00
_cell.angle_beta   90.00
_cell.angle_gamma   90.00
#
_symmetry.space_group_name_H-M   'P 1'
#
loop_
_entity.id
_entity.type
_entity.pdbx_description
1 polymer ?
#
loop_
_entity_poly.entity_id
_entity_poly.type
_entity_poly.pdbx_seq_one_letter_code
_entity_poly.pdbx_strand_id
1 'polypeptide(L)'
;PYADGEEEPLTLAEVESAVVAGLSIVSVTTGENDNAHRIFESLNNTGLKLTQGDLLRNYLFMQLPTRADEVYTTLWLPLQNLLSNEELETLFWLDLVQQDPKVRQTEIYAGQQRRMRDLQDESQVRAEVERFLALGRLYDVMLRPEKEKDAAVRFRLARLRAWRTTTTFPITLHLMERRSLGDIDSDELARALLYLESYLVRRLVFGRYSDGLNTTLLAATADIQGQDDPADALQRFLSSGRKHFASDDQIRQAVMTAPFYTTGRAAHRKLILRWIEESYGSKEPVDLDSATIEHVMPQTLSLIHI
;
A
#
# COMPACT_ATOMS: atom_id res chain seq x y z
N PRO A 1 4.28 38.37 -0.84
CA PRO A 1 3.75 38.89 -2.06
C PRO A 1 4.76 38.66 -3.15
N TYR A 2 4.55 37.57 -3.93
CA TYR A 2 5.31 37.32 -5.15
C TYR A 2 4.68 38.19 -6.23
N ALA A 3 5.49 39.06 -6.85
CA ALA A 3 5.09 39.83 -8.01
C ALA A 3 4.97 38.84 -9.20
N ASP A 4 3.86 38.95 -9.93
CA ASP A 4 3.68 38.33 -11.22
C ASP A 4 4.74 38.84 -12.20
N GLY A 5 5.84 38.09 -12.37
CA GLY A 5 6.77 38.23 -13.46
C GLY A 5 6.45 37.13 -14.45
N GLU A 6 5.91 37.46 -15.60
CA GLU A 6 5.88 36.57 -16.76
C GLU A 6 7.34 36.22 -17.08
N GLU A 7 7.73 34.99 -16.76
CA GLU A 7 9.03 34.45 -17.18
C GLU A 7 9.03 34.33 -18.71
N GLU A 8 9.85 35.11 -19.38
CA GLU A 8 10.03 35.00 -20.83
C GLU A 8 10.48 33.56 -21.15
N PRO A 9 9.90 32.92 -22.17
CA PRO A 9 10.28 31.56 -22.53
C PRO A 9 11.76 31.53 -22.93
N LEU A 10 12.52 30.61 -22.31
CA LEU A 10 13.94 30.42 -22.58
C LEU A 10 14.17 30.14 -24.06
N THR A 11 15.14 30.83 -24.65
CA THR A 11 15.56 30.57 -26.02
C THR A 11 16.37 29.27 -26.10
N LEU A 12 16.41 28.64 -27.27
CA LEU A 12 17.23 27.43 -27.48
C LEU A 12 18.71 27.67 -27.16
N ALA A 13 19.23 28.86 -27.46
CA ALA A 13 20.61 29.24 -27.18
C ALA A 13 20.90 29.35 -25.66
N GLU A 14 19.94 29.83 -24.87
CA GLU A 14 20.06 29.88 -23.41
C GLU A 14 20.03 28.48 -22.80
N VAL A 15 19.16 27.60 -23.29
CA VAL A 15 19.14 26.20 -22.88
C VAL A 15 20.45 25.47 -23.24
N GLU A 16 20.95 25.67 -24.47
CA GLU A 16 22.24 25.10 -24.92
C GLU A 16 23.38 25.62 -24.05
N SER A 17 23.43 26.91 -23.77
CA SER A 17 24.46 27.52 -22.92
C SER A 17 24.41 26.99 -21.49
N ALA A 18 23.21 26.84 -20.93
CA ALA A 18 23.03 26.28 -19.59
C ALA A 18 23.46 24.81 -19.50
N VAL A 19 23.19 24.02 -20.53
CA VAL A 19 23.62 22.60 -20.60
C VAL A 19 25.13 22.49 -20.79
N VAL A 20 25.71 23.21 -21.74
CA VAL A 20 27.14 23.06 -22.11
C VAL A 20 28.08 23.72 -21.10
N ALA A 21 27.72 24.88 -20.58
CA ALA A 21 28.58 25.64 -19.65
C ALA A 21 28.17 25.52 -18.18
N GLY A 22 26.89 25.18 -17.89
CA GLY A 22 26.34 25.13 -16.53
C GLY A 22 26.35 23.73 -15.92
N LEU A 23 26.46 22.67 -16.71
CA LEU A 23 26.48 21.30 -16.21
C LEU A 23 27.89 20.73 -16.19
N SER A 24 28.27 20.14 -15.06
CA SER A 24 29.52 19.38 -14.92
C SER A 24 29.19 17.89 -14.90
N ILE A 25 29.80 17.12 -15.80
CA ILE A 25 29.62 15.67 -15.89
C ILE A 25 30.90 14.99 -15.41
N VAL A 26 30.77 14.05 -14.50
CA VAL A 26 31.87 13.18 -14.08
C VAL A 26 31.72 11.86 -14.84
N SER A 27 32.72 11.54 -15.67
CA SER A 27 32.81 10.24 -16.34
C SER A 27 33.70 9.31 -15.52
N VAL A 28 33.15 8.18 -15.10
CA VAL A 28 33.91 7.15 -14.36
C VAL A 28 33.98 5.90 -15.22
N THR A 29 35.20 5.54 -15.62
CA THR A 29 35.45 4.30 -16.36
C THR A 29 35.81 3.20 -15.35
N THR A 30 35.06 2.09 -15.35
CA THR A 30 35.32 0.95 -14.47
C THR A 30 36.09 -0.13 -15.23
N GLY A 31 37.01 -0.82 -14.54
CA GLY A 31 37.71 -1.99 -15.07
C GLY A 31 36.84 -3.26 -14.92
N GLU A 32 37.26 -4.35 -15.55
CA GLU A 32 36.55 -5.65 -15.51
C GLU A 32 36.30 -6.22 -14.11
N ASN A 33 37.14 -5.84 -13.12
CA ASN A 33 37.04 -6.28 -11.72
C ASN A 33 36.38 -5.27 -10.80
N ASP A 34 35.99 -4.10 -11.31
CA ASP A 34 35.36 -3.06 -10.51
C ASP A 34 33.86 -3.31 -10.39
N ASN A 35 33.35 -3.17 -9.18
CA ASN A 35 31.92 -3.20 -8.97
C ASN A 35 31.33 -1.81 -9.24
N ALA A 36 30.92 -1.57 -10.50
CA ALA A 36 30.31 -0.32 -10.95
C ALA A 36 29.15 0.13 -10.06
N HIS A 37 28.40 -0.82 -9.49
CA HIS A 37 27.29 -0.57 -8.58
C HIS A 37 27.78 0.06 -7.24
N ARG A 38 28.84 -0.45 -6.64
CA ARG A 38 29.41 0.13 -5.40
C ARG A 38 29.99 1.52 -5.61
N ILE A 39 30.56 1.76 -6.80
CA ILE A 39 31.05 3.08 -7.18
C ILE A 39 29.87 4.04 -7.32
N PHE A 40 28.82 3.64 -8.00
CA PHE A 40 27.58 4.41 -8.16
C PHE A 40 26.92 4.73 -6.80
N GLU A 41 26.79 3.76 -5.90
CA GLU A 41 26.28 3.98 -4.54
C GLU A 41 27.15 4.98 -3.76
N SER A 42 28.48 4.88 -3.86
CA SER A 42 29.40 5.76 -3.18
C SER A 42 29.29 7.20 -3.68
N LEU A 43 29.17 7.40 -4.99
CA LEU A 43 29.03 8.73 -5.60
C LEU A 43 27.68 9.38 -5.24
N ASN A 44 26.60 8.61 -5.17
CA ASN A 44 25.27 9.12 -4.81
C ASN A 44 25.13 9.55 -3.34
N ASN A 45 26.00 9.07 -2.46
CA ASN A 45 26.03 9.53 -1.06
C ASN A 45 26.48 11.00 -0.89
N THR A 46 27.03 11.61 -1.92
CA THR A 46 27.55 13.00 -1.89
C THR A 46 26.61 14.03 -2.53
N GLY A 47 25.51 13.59 -3.19
CA GLY A 47 24.54 14.42 -3.91
C GLY A 47 23.10 14.29 -3.39
N LEU A 48 22.13 14.54 -4.27
CA LEU A 48 20.71 14.24 -4.01
C LEU A 48 20.59 12.73 -3.78
N LYS A 49 20.16 12.36 -2.57
CA LYS A 49 20.01 10.94 -2.22
C LYS A 49 18.94 10.31 -3.11
N LEU A 50 19.34 9.29 -3.84
CA LEU A 50 18.39 8.45 -4.58
C LEU A 50 17.42 7.76 -3.60
N THR A 51 16.21 7.60 -4.06
CA THR A 51 15.20 6.82 -3.35
C THR A 51 15.55 5.32 -3.39
N GLN A 52 14.95 4.52 -2.50
CA GLN A 52 15.12 3.06 -2.54
C GLN A 52 14.65 2.46 -3.87
N GLY A 53 13.60 3.05 -4.44
CA GLY A 53 13.07 2.68 -5.76
C GLY A 53 14.06 2.98 -6.90
N ASP A 54 14.72 4.13 -6.86
CA ASP A 54 15.75 4.49 -7.86
C ASP A 54 16.95 3.56 -7.81
N LEU A 55 17.42 3.23 -6.59
CA LEU A 55 18.50 2.27 -6.39
C LEU A 55 18.15 0.90 -6.96
N LEU A 56 16.92 0.44 -6.69
CA LEU A 56 16.45 -0.84 -7.21
C LEU A 56 16.35 -0.83 -8.75
N ARG A 57 15.80 0.25 -9.32
CA ARG A 57 15.74 0.41 -10.78
C ARG A 57 17.13 0.29 -11.38
N ASN A 58 18.09 1.06 -10.88
CA ASN A 58 19.44 1.05 -11.40
C ASN A 58 20.09 -0.33 -11.27
N TYR A 59 19.89 -1.03 -10.15
CA TYR A 59 20.38 -2.39 -9.94
C TYR A 59 19.83 -3.38 -11.01
N LEU A 60 18.54 -3.31 -11.30
CA LEU A 60 17.92 -4.16 -12.31
C LEU A 60 18.45 -3.86 -13.73
N PHE A 61 18.51 -2.57 -14.10
CA PHE A 61 18.91 -2.18 -15.45
C PHE A 61 20.41 -2.38 -15.71
N MET A 62 21.27 -2.36 -14.69
CA MET A 62 22.68 -2.76 -14.84
C MET A 62 22.86 -4.24 -15.19
N GLN A 63 21.86 -5.08 -14.91
CA GLN A 63 21.87 -6.52 -15.28
C GLN A 63 21.25 -6.81 -16.64
N LEU A 64 20.90 -5.78 -17.41
CA LEU A 64 20.25 -5.86 -18.72
C LEU A 64 21.10 -5.20 -19.82
N PRO A 65 22.35 -5.63 -20.08
CA PRO A 65 23.24 -4.95 -21.01
C PRO A 65 22.70 -4.90 -22.45
N THR A 66 21.85 -5.86 -22.86
CA THR A 66 21.33 -5.91 -24.23
C THR A 66 19.83 -5.63 -24.34
N ARG A 67 19.08 -5.76 -23.23
CA ARG A 67 17.61 -5.67 -23.22
C ARG A 67 17.06 -4.49 -22.43
N ALA A 68 17.92 -3.58 -21.94
CA ALA A 68 17.51 -2.46 -21.09
C ALA A 68 16.39 -1.62 -21.71
N ASP A 69 16.52 -1.22 -22.97
CA ASP A 69 15.53 -0.37 -23.66
C ASP A 69 14.18 -1.08 -23.85
N GLU A 70 14.19 -2.37 -24.22
CA GLU A 70 12.97 -3.18 -24.33
C GLU A 70 12.27 -3.26 -22.97
N VAL A 71 12.97 -3.67 -21.93
CA VAL A 71 12.41 -3.86 -20.58
C VAL A 71 11.94 -2.52 -20.00
N TYR A 72 12.68 -1.44 -20.25
CA TYR A 72 12.27 -0.11 -19.81
C TYR A 72 10.95 0.31 -20.44
N THR A 73 10.86 0.25 -21.76
CA THR A 73 9.69 0.75 -22.49
C THR A 73 8.45 -0.11 -22.31
N THR A 74 8.62 -1.44 -22.24
CA THR A 74 7.49 -2.39 -22.19
C THR A 74 7.01 -2.75 -20.81
N LEU A 75 7.87 -2.67 -19.78
CA LEU A 75 7.57 -3.13 -18.42
C LEU A 75 7.76 -2.04 -17.36
N TRP A 76 8.93 -1.40 -17.30
CA TRP A 76 9.22 -0.45 -16.25
C TRP A 76 8.44 0.87 -16.40
N LEU A 77 8.44 1.46 -17.57
CA LEU A 77 7.72 2.71 -17.83
C LEU A 77 6.20 2.57 -17.59
N PRO A 78 5.53 1.49 -18.02
CA PRO A 78 4.15 1.22 -17.61
C PRO A 78 3.97 1.12 -16.09
N LEU A 79 4.88 0.47 -15.35
CA LEU A 79 4.84 0.39 -13.90
C LEU A 79 5.01 1.78 -13.24
N GLN A 80 5.97 2.55 -13.73
CA GLN A 80 6.24 3.92 -13.24
C GLN A 80 5.10 4.90 -13.54
N ASN A 81 4.38 4.72 -14.65
CA ASN A 81 3.20 5.51 -14.98
C ASN A 81 1.96 5.11 -14.17
N LEU A 82 1.95 3.89 -13.65
CA LEU A 82 0.84 3.35 -12.87
C LEU A 82 0.86 3.83 -11.41
N LEU A 83 2.05 3.95 -10.82
CA LEU A 83 2.28 4.22 -9.42
C LEU A 83 3.23 5.41 -9.24
N SER A 84 2.96 6.26 -8.23
CA SER A 84 3.92 7.28 -7.81
C SER A 84 5.20 6.64 -7.25
N ASN A 85 6.27 7.43 -7.09
CA ASN A 85 7.52 6.93 -6.52
C ASN A 85 7.33 6.34 -5.11
N GLU A 86 6.50 6.97 -4.28
CA GLU A 86 6.18 6.48 -2.93
C GLU A 86 5.37 5.19 -2.96
N GLU A 87 4.42 5.09 -3.90
CA GLU A 87 3.63 3.87 -4.12
C GLU A 87 4.52 2.73 -4.64
N LEU A 88 5.49 3.00 -5.52
CA LEU A 88 6.47 2.03 -5.99
C LEU A 88 7.34 1.49 -4.85
N GLU A 89 7.88 2.37 -4.01
CA GLU A 89 8.64 1.93 -2.84
C GLU A 89 7.80 1.07 -1.89
N THR A 90 6.54 1.45 -1.68
CA THR A 90 5.61 0.65 -0.89
C THR A 90 5.36 -0.72 -1.52
N LEU A 91 5.19 -0.80 -2.85
CA LEU A 91 5.04 -2.06 -3.57
C LEU A 91 6.26 -2.98 -3.37
N PHE A 92 7.47 -2.45 -3.52
CA PHE A 92 8.70 -3.23 -3.33
C PHE A 92 8.87 -3.71 -1.89
N TRP A 93 8.43 -2.91 -0.92
CA TRP A 93 8.39 -3.35 0.47
C TRP A 93 7.33 -4.44 0.70
N LEU A 94 6.13 -4.29 0.13
CA LEU A 94 5.05 -5.28 0.22
C LEU A 94 5.47 -6.64 -0.32
N ASP A 95 6.23 -6.66 -1.41
CA ASP A 95 6.79 -7.87 -1.98
C ASP A 95 7.76 -8.59 -1.02
N LEU A 96 8.64 -7.83 -0.37
CA LEU A 96 9.58 -8.39 0.60
C LEU A 96 8.90 -8.88 1.87
N VAL A 97 7.94 -8.13 2.40
CA VAL A 97 7.31 -8.42 3.68
C VAL A 97 6.43 -9.66 3.64
N GLN A 98 6.00 -10.09 2.45
CA GLN A 98 5.33 -11.38 2.27
C GLN A 98 6.25 -12.57 2.56
N GLN A 99 7.56 -12.42 2.34
CA GLN A 99 8.57 -13.46 2.59
C GLN A 99 9.20 -13.31 3.98
N ASP A 100 9.49 -12.08 4.40
CA ASP A 100 10.07 -11.76 5.70
C ASP A 100 9.30 -10.61 6.38
N PRO A 101 8.40 -10.92 7.32
CA PRO A 101 7.60 -9.90 8.03
C PRO A 101 8.41 -8.88 8.85
N LYS A 102 9.73 -9.09 9.00
CA LYS A 102 10.60 -8.20 9.79
C LYS A 102 11.29 -7.13 8.95
N VAL A 103 11.22 -7.22 7.63
CA VAL A 103 11.86 -6.25 6.72
C VAL A 103 11.27 -4.85 6.93
N ARG A 104 12.15 -3.88 7.10
CA ARG A 104 11.78 -2.46 7.23
C ARG A 104 11.76 -1.78 5.87
N GLN A 105 10.98 -0.72 5.74
CA GLN A 105 10.94 0.08 4.50
C GLN A 105 12.30 0.70 4.14
N THR A 106 13.16 0.97 5.13
CA THR A 106 14.52 1.46 4.90
C THR A 106 15.47 0.41 4.31
N GLU A 107 15.04 -0.85 4.24
CA GLU A 107 15.84 -1.99 3.77
C GLU A 107 15.37 -2.54 2.42
N ILE A 108 14.49 -1.83 1.72
CA ILE A 108 13.88 -2.28 0.45
C ILE A 108 14.96 -2.66 -0.56
N TYR A 109 15.87 -1.76 -0.86
CA TYR A 109 16.92 -2.01 -1.83
C TYR A 109 17.78 -3.22 -1.46
N ALA A 110 18.32 -3.25 -0.24
CA ALA A 110 19.15 -4.36 0.22
C ALA A 110 18.38 -5.69 0.29
N GLY A 111 17.10 -5.65 0.64
CA GLY A 111 16.22 -6.81 0.65
C GLY A 111 15.98 -7.37 -0.75
N GLN A 112 15.62 -6.51 -1.69
CA GLN A 112 15.39 -6.89 -3.08
C GLN A 112 16.67 -7.39 -3.75
N GLN A 113 17.81 -6.73 -3.49
CA GLN A 113 19.10 -7.20 -3.99
C GLN A 113 19.45 -8.60 -3.48
N ARG A 114 19.21 -8.89 -2.18
CA ARG A 114 19.42 -10.26 -1.64
C ARG A 114 18.52 -11.29 -2.31
N ARG A 115 17.23 -10.96 -2.51
CA ARG A 115 16.25 -11.84 -3.15
C ARG A 115 16.61 -12.16 -4.60
N MET A 116 17.15 -11.18 -5.32
CA MET A 116 17.50 -11.30 -6.74
C MET A 116 18.97 -11.69 -6.98
N ARG A 117 19.71 -12.02 -5.94
CA ARG A 117 21.15 -12.34 -6.05
C ARG A 117 21.44 -13.48 -7.04
N ASP A 118 20.54 -14.45 -7.10
CA ASP A 118 20.73 -15.69 -7.85
C ASP A 118 20.16 -15.62 -9.28
N LEU A 119 19.70 -14.43 -9.74
CA LEU A 119 19.34 -14.21 -11.12
C LEU A 119 20.60 -14.29 -11.99
N GLN A 120 20.59 -15.16 -13.01
CA GLN A 120 21.78 -15.52 -13.76
C GLN A 120 21.83 -14.91 -15.16
N ASP A 121 20.67 -14.51 -15.71
CA ASP A 121 20.56 -13.99 -17.07
C ASP A 121 19.51 -12.86 -17.20
N GLU A 122 19.57 -12.16 -18.31
CA GLU A 122 18.65 -11.05 -18.60
C GLU A 122 17.18 -11.49 -18.70
N SER A 123 16.91 -12.74 -19.04
CA SER A 123 15.54 -13.27 -19.14
C SER A 123 14.90 -13.39 -17.76
N GLN A 124 15.68 -13.80 -16.77
CA GLN A 124 15.22 -13.86 -15.36
C GLN A 124 15.01 -12.47 -14.78
N VAL A 125 15.91 -11.53 -15.08
CA VAL A 125 15.73 -10.12 -14.67
C VAL A 125 14.49 -9.52 -15.32
N ARG A 126 14.27 -9.77 -16.60
CA ARG A 126 13.05 -9.33 -17.31
C ARG A 126 11.78 -9.90 -16.66
N ALA A 127 11.79 -11.21 -16.36
CA ALA A 127 10.66 -11.87 -15.70
C ALA A 127 10.37 -11.24 -14.32
N GLU A 128 11.39 -10.82 -13.60
CA GLU A 128 11.24 -10.14 -12.33
C GLU A 128 10.59 -8.75 -12.48
N VAL A 129 10.99 -7.96 -13.49
CA VAL A 129 10.35 -6.68 -13.79
C VAL A 129 8.89 -6.88 -14.24
N GLU A 130 8.62 -7.92 -15.02
CA GLU A 130 7.26 -8.30 -15.42
C GLU A 130 6.39 -8.67 -14.21
N ARG A 131 6.95 -9.40 -13.24
CA ARG A 131 6.29 -9.72 -11.97
C ARG A 131 5.99 -8.45 -11.17
N PHE A 132 6.92 -7.52 -11.07
CA PHE A 132 6.67 -6.22 -10.44
C PHE A 132 5.55 -5.44 -11.12
N LEU A 133 5.48 -5.45 -12.45
CA LEU A 133 4.36 -4.82 -13.16
C LEU A 133 3.03 -5.50 -12.86
N ALA A 134 3.00 -6.83 -12.80
CA ALA A 134 1.80 -7.58 -12.43
C ALA A 134 1.33 -7.23 -11.00
N LEU A 135 2.23 -7.27 -10.01
CA LEU A 135 1.94 -6.85 -8.65
C LEU A 135 1.53 -5.37 -8.56
N GLY A 136 2.17 -4.50 -9.35
CA GLY A 136 1.84 -3.08 -9.43
C GLY A 136 0.40 -2.84 -9.89
N ARG A 137 -0.09 -3.62 -10.86
CA ARG A 137 -1.49 -3.56 -11.31
C ARG A 137 -2.47 -3.97 -10.21
N LEU A 138 -2.15 -4.99 -9.44
CA LEU A 138 -2.97 -5.41 -8.29
C LEU A 138 -2.97 -4.34 -7.19
N TYR A 139 -1.81 -3.78 -6.91
CA TYR A 139 -1.66 -2.72 -5.91
C TYR A 139 -2.38 -1.43 -6.33
N ASP A 140 -2.33 -1.08 -7.61
CA ASP A 140 -3.11 0.05 -8.16
C ASP A 140 -4.62 -0.13 -7.94
N VAL A 141 -5.15 -1.35 -8.15
CA VAL A 141 -6.56 -1.67 -7.86
C VAL A 141 -6.87 -1.56 -6.35
N MET A 142 -5.95 -1.95 -5.48
CA MET A 142 -6.12 -1.76 -4.03
C MET A 142 -6.20 -0.29 -3.64
N LEU A 143 -5.40 0.56 -4.29
CA LEU A 143 -5.39 2.01 -4.06
C LEU A 143 -6.59 2.71 -4.71
N ARG A 144 -7.08 2.18 -5.83
CA ARG A 144 -8.15 2.73 -6.69
C ARG A 144 -9.21 1.65 -6.96
N PRO A 145 -10.03 1.30 -5.93
CA PRO A 145 -10.97 0.18 -5.99
C PRO A 145 -12.00 0.27 -7.12
N GLU A 146 -12.25 1.46 -7.64
CA GLU A 146 -13.13 1.69 -8.80
C GLU A 146 -12.66 0.98 -10.08
N LYS A 147 -11.37 0.60 -10.14
CA LYS A 147 -10.80 -0.19 -11.24
C LYS A 147 -11.10 -1.69 -11.15
N GLU A 148 -11.57 -2.18 -9.99
CA GLU A 148 -11.93 -3.60 -9.82
C GLU A 148 -13.23 -3.91 -10.57
N LYS A 149 -13.20 -4.99 -11.34
CA LYS A 149 -14.35 -5.40 -12.19
C LYS A 149 -15.41 -6.15 -11.39
N ASP A 150 -14.99 -7.00 -10.46
CA ASP A 150 -15.90 -7.73 -9.59
C ASP A 150 -16.55 -6.80 -8.57
N ALA A 151 -17.88 -6.78 -8.53
CA ALA A 151 -18.61 -5.83 -7.69
C ALA A 151 -18.47 -6.11 -6.20
N ALA A 152 -18.39 -7.38 -5.79
CA ALA A 152 -18.23 -7.75 -4.38
C ALA A 152 -16.83 -7.42 -3.88
N VAL A 153 -15.79 -7.75 -4.64
CA VAL A 153 -14.41 -7.41 -4.33
C VAL A 153 -14.21 -5.90 -4.31
N ARG A 154 -14.70 -5.19 -5.33
CA ARG A 154 -14.65 -3.71 -5.40
C ARG A 154 -15.25 -3.07 -4.17
N PHE A 155 -16.42 -3.52 -3.75
CA PHE A 155 -17.10 -3.02 -2.56
C PHE A 155 -16.22 -3.20 -1.30
N ARG A 156 -15.63 -4.37 -1.10
CA ARG A 156 -14.76 -4.64 0.06
C ARG A 156 -13.46 -3.84 0.04
N LEU A 157 -12.81 -3.74 -1.12
CA LEU A 157 -11.61 -2.90 -1.27
C LEU A 157 -11.93 -1.42 -0.98
N ALA A 158 -13.05 -0.91 -1.47
CA ALA A 158 -13.48 0.46 -1.18
C ALA A 158 -13.70 0.70 0.32
N ARG A 159 -14.26 -0.25 1.04
CA ARG A 159 -14.44 -0.16 2.50
C ARG A 159 -13.11 -0.19 3.25
N LEU A 160 -12.18 -1.08 2.89
CA LEU A 160 -10.83 -1.10 3.44
C LEU A 160 -10.05 0.18 3.11
N ARG A 161 -10.20 0.71 1.90
CA ARG A 161 -9.59 1.98 1.49
C ARG A 161 -10.13 3.17 2.30
N ALA A 162 -11.45 3.20 2.53
CA ALA A 162 -12.11 4.22 3.34
C ALA A 162 -11.61 4.20 4.80
N TRP A 163 -11.19 3.05 5.31
CA TRP A 163 -10.62 2.91 6.65
C TRP A 163 -9.26 3.60 6.80
N ARG A 164 -8.58 3.93 5.69
CA ARG A 164 -7.31 4.66 5.64
C ARG A 164 -6.21 4.02 6.49
N THR A 165 -6.06 2.71 6.39
CA THR A 165 -4.95 1.98 7.00
C THR A 165 -4.13 1.25 5.95
N THR A 166 -2.81 1.26 6.11
CA THR A 166 -1.88 0.50 5.26
C THR A 166 -1.54 -0.86 5.85
N THR A 167 -1.93 -1.12 7.11
CA THR A 167 -1.61 -2.37 7.81
C THR A 167 -2.25 -3.60 7.18
N THR A 168 -3.32 -3.43 6.40
CA THR A 168 -3.97 -4.52 5.66
C THR A 168 -3.32 -4.80 4.30
N PHE A 169 -2.43 -3.94 3.82
CA PHE A 169 -1.88 -4.02 2.47
C PHE A 169 -1.13 -5.34 2.21
N PRO A 170 -0.25 -5.84 3.10
CA PRO A 170 0.45 -7.10 2.85
C PRO A 170 -0.50 -8.27 2.60
N ILE A 171 -1.47 -8.45 3.46
CA ILE A 171 -2.43 -9.55 3.35
C ILE A 171 -3.40 -9.35 2.17
N THR A 172 -3.82 -8.11 1.90
CA THR A 172 -4.71 -7.81 0.78
C THR A 172 -4.01 -8.07 -0.56
N LEU A 173 -2.75 -7.61 -0.72
CA LEU A 173 -1.98 -7.86 -1.94
C LEU A 173 -1.75 -9.35 -2.17
N HIS A 174 -1.39 -10.08 -1.11
CA HIS A 174 -1.24 -11.55 -1.18
C HIS A 174 -2.51 -12.25 -1.66
N LEU A 175 -3.66 -11.91 -1.11
CA LEU A 175 -4.94 -12.48 -1.52
C LEU A 175 -5.32 -12.12 -2.97
N MET A 176 -5.06 -10.89 -3.38
CA MET A 176 -5.29 -10.45 -4.77
C MET A 176 -4.37 -11.16 -5.75
N GLU A 177 -3.11 -11.39 -5.38
CA GLU A 177 -2.16 -12.15 -6.17
C GLU A 177 -2.64 -13.60 -6.34
N ARG A 178 -3.06 -14.27 -5.28
CA ARG A 178 -3.63 -15.63 -5.34
C ARG A 178 -4.84 -15.71 -6.27
N ARG A 179 -5.74 -14.70 -6.21
CA ARG A 179 -6.87 -14.64 -7.16
C ARG A 179 -6.37 -14.48 -8.61
N SER A 180 -5.36 -13.67 -8.84
CA SER A 180 -4.82 -13.46 -10.18
C SER A 180 -4.17 -14.71 -10.77
N LEU A 181 -3.64 -15.58 -9.92
CA LEU A 181 -3.07 -16.88 -10.27
C LEU A 181 -4.13 -17.98 -10.44
N GLY A 182 -5.37 -17.71 -10.02
CA GLY A 182 -6.48 -18.69 -10.07
C GLY A 182 -6.52 -19.66 -8.89
N ASP A 183 -5.74 -19.41 -7.83
CA ASP A 183 -5.73 -20.24 -6.61
C ASP A 183 -7.01 -20.07 -5.78
N ILE A 184 -7.62 -18.88 -5.84
CA ILE A 184 -8.90 -18.55 -5.19
C ILE A 184 -9.81 -17.79 -6.15
N ASP A 185 -11.10 -17.84 -5.92
CA ASP A 185 -12.08 -17.09 -6.69
C ASP A 185 -12.40 -15.71 -6.08
N SER A 186 -13.28 -14.95 -6.75
CA SER A 186 -13.68 -13.61 -6.29
C SER A 186 -14.54 -13.66 -5.03
N ASP A 187 -15.34 -14.69 -4.84
CA ASP A 187 -16.22 -14.84 -3.66
C ASP A 187 -15.36 -15.10 -2.42
N GLU A 188 -14.35 -15.94 -2.56
CA GLU A 188 -13.41 -16.24 -1.49
C GLU A 188 -12.55 -15.02 -1.12
N LEU A 189 -12.05 -14.29 -2.12
CA LEU A 189 -11.36 -13.02 -1.87
C LEU A 189 -12.28 -12.03 -1.15
N ALA A 190 -13.52 -11.83 -1.62
CA ALA A 190 -14.47 -10.90 -1.00
C ALA A 190 -14.79 -11.30 0.45
N ARG A 191 -14.86 -12.61 0.75
CA ARG A 191 -15.06 -13.15 2.10
C ARG A 191 -13.85 -12.87 3.00
N ALA A 192 -12.63 -13.08 2.51
CA ALA A 192 -11.42 -12.76 3.27
C ALA A 192 -11.31 -11.25 3.59
N LEU A 193 -11.60 -10.39 2.60
CA LEU A 193 -11.63 -8.94 2.79
C LEU A 193 -12.72 -8.50 3.79
N LEU A 194 -13.88 -9.18 3.81
CA LEU A 194 -14.92 -8.97 4.82
C LEU A 194 -14.40 -9.28 6.24
N TYR A 195 -13.65 -10.36 6.41
CA TYR A 195 -13.06 -10.68 7.72
C TYR A 195 -12.06 -9.62 8.17
N LEU A 196 -11.24 -9.07 7.27
CA LEU A 196 -10.34 -7.96 7.58
C LEU A 196 -11.12 -6.70 7.99
N GLU A 197 -12.16 -6.33 7.23
CA GLU A 197 -13.04 -5.21 7.56
C GLU A 197 -13.69 -5.40 8.94
N SER A 198 -14.30 -6.56 9.17
CA SER A 198 -14.94 -6.92 10.42
C SER A 198 -13.96 -6.87 11.60
N TYR A 199 -12.74 -7.35 11.39
CA TYR A 199 -11.68 -7.31 12.40
C TYR A 199 -11.32 -5.87 12.81
N LEU A 200 -11.14 -4.98 11.86
CA LEU A 200 -10.84 -3.57 12.11
C LEU A 200 -11.97 -2.88 12.89
N VAL A 201 -13.22 -3.07 12.45
CA VAL A 201 -14.40 -2.49 13.10
C VAL A 201 -14.55 -3.02 14.53
N ARG A 202 -14.47 -4.34 14.74
CA ARG A 202 -14.59 -4.98 16.05
C ARG A 202 -13.52 -4.50 17.01
N ARG A 203 -12.30 -4.37 16.56
CA ARG A 203 -11.19 -3.83 17.38
C ARG A 203 -11.44 -2.39 17.80
N LEU A 204 -11.97 -1.56 16.90
CA LEU A 204 -12.31 -0.17 17.23
C LEU A 204 -13.41 -0.11 18.30
N VAL A 205 -14.52 -0.84 18.09
CA VAL A 205 -15.64 -0.87 19.01
C VAL A 205 -15.25 -1.42 20.38
N PHE A 206 -14.37 -2.43 20.39
CA PHE A 206 -13.87 -3.05 21.63
C PHE A 206 -12.75 -2.26 22.31
N GLY A 207 -12.36 -1.10 21.78
CA GLY A 207 -11.32 -0.23 22.36
C GLY A 207 -9.89 -0.74 22.20
N ARG A 208 -9.63 -1.66 21.23
CA ARG A 208 -8.31 -2.26 20.98
C ARG A 208 -7.76 -1.91 19.59
N TYR A 209 -8.03 -0.71 19.12
CA TYR A 209 -7.80 -0.32 17.73
C TYR A 209 -6.36 -0.55 17.24
N SER A 210 -5.35 -0.13 17.99
CA SER A 210 -3.95 -0.14 17.53
C SER A 210 -3.09 -1.25 18.15
N ASP A 211 -3.58 -1.97 19.18
CA ASP A 211 -2.77 -2.91 19.95
C ASP A 211 -2.22 -4.05 19.09
N GLY A 212 -0.96 -3.97 18.67
CA GLY A 212 -0.28 -5.00 17.91
C GLY A 212 -0.90 -5.32 16.53
N LEU A 213 -1.74 -4.41 15.98
CA LEU A 213 -2.47 -4.65 14.72
C LEU A 213 -1.53 -5.00 13.56
N ASN A 214 -0.46 -4.24 13.37
CA ASN A 214 0.50 -4.48 12.29
C ASN A 214 1.16 -5.86 12.42
N THR A 215 1.69 -6.19 13.59
CA THR A 215 2.32 -7.49 13.87
C THR A 215 1.33 -8.64 13.66
N THR A 216 0.07 -8.47 14.07
CA THR A 216 -0.97 -9.48 13.90
C THR A 216 -1.28 -9.72 12.43
N LEU A 217 -1.43 -8.67 11.62
CA LEU A 217 -1.77 -8.82 10.20
C LEU A 217 -0.60 -9.33 9.37
N LEU A 218 0.65 -8.95 9.69
CA LEU A 218 1.83 -9.55 9.07
C LEU A 218 1.94 -11.05 9.40
N ALA A 219 1.70 -11.44 10.64
CA ALA A 219 1.67 -12.85 11.03
C ALA A 219 0.50 -13.60 10.37
N ALA A 220 -0.66 -12.96 10.17
CA ALA A 220 -1.77 -13.54 9.44
C ALA A 220 -1.41 -13.81 7.98
N THR A 221 -0.69 -12.89 7.33
CA THR A 221 -0.23 -13.08 5.94
C THR A 221 0.62 -14.35 5.82
N ALA A 222 1.55 -14.56 6.75
CA ALA A 222 2.38 -15.77 6.76
C ALA A 222 1.58 -17.06 7.07
N ASP A 223 0.56 -16.98 7.95
CA ASP A 223 -0.26 -18.12 8.35
C ASP A 223 -1.17 -18.62 7.21
N ILE A 224 -1.69 -17.72 6.38
CA ILE A 224 -2.59 -18.08 5.27
C ILE A 224 -1.86 -18.51 4.00
N GLN A 225 -0.53 -18.36 3.94
CA GLN A 225 0.27 -18.86 2.81
C GLN A 225 0.11 -20.38 2.66
N GLY A 226 -0.17 -20.82 1.43
CA GLY A 226 -0.32 -22.25 1.11
C GLY A 226 -1.60 -22.91 1.66
N GLN A 227 -2.51 -22.15 2.30
CA GLN A 227 -3.82 -22.68 2.70
C GLN A 227 -4.77 -22.72 1.51
N ASP A 228 -5.53 -23.80 1.34
CA ASP A 228 -6.50 -23.95 0.24
C ASP A 228 -7.67 -22.95 0.37
N ASP A 229 -8.15 -22.71 1.58
CA ASP A 229 -9.16 -21.69 1.91
C ASP A 229 -8.55 -20.61 2.81
N PRO A 230 -7.94 -19.54 2.22
CA PRO A 230 -7.32 -18.48 2.98
C PRO A 230 -8.31 -17.63 3.76
N ALA A 231 -9.59 -17.55 3.37
CA ALA A 231 -10.61 -16.82 4.10
C ALA A 231 -10.92 -17.50 5.45
N ASP A 232 -11.14 -18.80 5.43
CA ASP A 232 -11.35 -19.57 6.67
C ASP A 232 -10.08 -19.64 7.52
N ALA A 233 -8.91 -19.78 6.92
CA ALA A 233 -7.64 -19.73 7.63
C ALA A 233 -7.46 -18.37 8.34
N LEU A 234 -7.74 -17.26 7.64
CA LEU A 234 -7.69 -15.92 8.21
C LEU A 234 -8.66 -15.75 9.38
N GLN A 235 -9.90 -16.22 9.23
CA GLN A 235 -10.89 -16.15 10.31
C GLN A 235 -10.40 -16.93 11.54
N ARG A 236 -9.95 -18.16 11.36
CA ARG A 236 -9.40 -19.00 12.46
C ARG A 236 -8.20 -18.31 13.12
N PHE A 237 -7.27 -17.79 12.32
CA PHE A 237 -6.10 -17.10 12.82
C PHE A 237 -6.49 -15.88 13.68
N LEU A 238 -7.33 -14.99 13.16
CA LEU A 238 -7.73 -13.75 13.85
C LEU A 238 -8.57 -14.03 15.10
N SER A 239 -9.35 -15.11 15.12
CA SER A 239 -10.20 -15.52 16.24
C SER A 239 -9.43 -16.25 17.34
N SER A 240 -8.18 -16.64 17.11
CA SER A 240 -7.37 -17.40 18.07
C SER A 240 -6.51 -16.51 18.97
N GLY A 241 -6.33 -16.95 20.21
CA GLY A 241 -5.42 -16.30 21.17
C GLY A 241 -5.81 -14.87 21.54
N ARG A 242 -4.81 -13.99 21.69
CA ARG A 242 -5.00 -12.60 22.15
C ARG A 242 -5.12 -11.58 20.99
N LYS A 243 -5.66 -12.00 19.84
CA LYS A 243 -5.75 -11.12 18.66
C LYS A 243 -6.96 -10.19 18.67
N HIS A 244 -7.85 -10.35 19.66
CA HIS A 244 -8.99 -9.47 19.91
C HIS A 244 -10.03 -9.42 18.76
N PHE A 245 -10.30 -10.55 18.11
CA PHE A 245 -11.49 -10.68 17.27
C PHE A 245 -12.69 -10.93 18.18
N ALA A 246 -13.34 -9.85 18.62
CA ALA A 246 -14.47 -9.93 19.54
C ALA A 246 -15.66 -10.68 18.90
N SER A 247 -16.33 -11.54 19.66
CA SER A 247 -17.55 -12.19 19.23
C SER A 247 -18.72 -11.20 19.10
N ASP A 248 -19.80 -11.61 18.45
CA ASP A 248 -21.00 -10.76 18.31
C ASP A 248 -21.57 -10.36 19.66
N ASP A 249 -21.59 -11.26 20.65
CA ASP A 249 -22.06 -10.94 21.98
C ASP A 249 -21.15 -9.95 22.71
N GLN A 250 -19.84 -10.10 22.56
CA GLN A 250 -18.89 -9.13 23.09
C GLN A 250 -19.07 -7.75 22.43
N ILE A 251 -19.32 -7.69 21.14
CA ILE A 251 -19.60 -6.43 20.42
C ILE A 251 -20.93 -5.83 20.91
N ARG A 252 -22.02 -6.61 21.05
CA ARG A 252 -23.28 -6.11 21.61
C ARG A 252 -23.11 -5.50 22.98
N GLN A 253 -22.33 -6.13 23.86
CA GLN A 253 -22.03 -5.58 25.18
C GLN A 253 -21.15 -4.33 25.09
N ALA A 254 -20.10 -4.35 24.25
CA ALA A 254 -19.19 -3.22 24.10
C ALA A 254 -19.90 -1.96 23.58
N VAL A 255 -20.82 -2.10 22.62
CA VAL A 255 -21.58 -0.96 22.06
C VAL A 255 -22.41 -0.24 23.13
N MET A 256 -22.88 -0.95 24.15
CA MET A 256 -23.66 -0.35 25.24
C MET A 256 -22.83 0.46 26.22
N THR A 257 -21.53 0.19 26.32
CA THR A 257 -20.64 0.76 27.36
C THR A 257 -19.42 1.47 26.79
N ALA A 258 -19.05 1.19 25.55
CA ALA A 258 -17.86 1.77 24.96
C ALA A 258 -18.03 3.28 24.76
N PRO A 259 -17.02 4.08 25.12
CA PRO A 259 -17.04 5.52 24.88
C PRO A 259 -16.75 5.81 23.40
N PHE A 260 -17.60 5.30 22.49
CA PHE A 260 -17.42 5.30 21.05
C PHE A 260 -17.10 6.70 20.47
N TYR A 261 -17.73 7.74 21.02
CA TYR A 261 -17.53 9.11 20.56
C TYR A 261 -16.22 9.75 21.04
N THR A 262 -15.57 9.17 22.03
CA THR A 262 -14.30 9.71 22.60
C THR A 262 -13.09 8.85 22.26
N THR A 263 -13.30 7.62 21.79
CA THR A 263 -12.23 6.69 21.40
C THR A 263 -12.00 6.67 19.90
N GLY A 264 -10.76 6.39 19.50
CA GLY A 264 -10.39 6.27 18.10
C GLY A 264 -10.40 7.59 17.30
N ARG A 265 -10.21 7.49 16.00
CA ARG A 265 -10.21 8.64 15.10
C ARG A 265 -11.64 9.07 14.74
N ALA A 266 -11.92 10.38 14.75
CA ALA A 266 -13.23 10.92 14.34
C ALA A 266 -13.70 10.42 12.96
N ALA A 267 -12.76 10.28 12.01
CA ALA A 267 -13.04 9.75 10.68
C ALA A 267 -13.62 8.33 10.70
N HIS A 268 -13.11 7.45 11.58
CA HIS A 268 -13.62 6.07 11.69
C HIS A 268 -15.03 6.02 12.30
N ARG A 269 -15.33 6.91 13.24
CA ARG A 269 -16.69 7.02 13.81
C ARG A 269 -17.69 7.44 12.75
N LYS A 270 -17.37 8.52 11.99
CA LYS A 270 -18.20 8.97 10.87
C LYS A 270 -18.41 7.85 9.85
N LEU A 271 -17.33 7.10 9.54
CA LEU A 271 -17.38 5.99 8.59
C LEU A 271 -18.30 4.85 9.06
N ILE A 272 -18.22 4.46 10.34
CA ILE A 272 -19.10 3.42 10.89
C ILE A 272 -20.57 3.87 10.88
N LEU A 273 -20.86 5.10 11.30
CA LEU A 273 -22.23 5.62 11.26
C LEU A 273 -22.77 5.67 9.84
N ARG A 274 -21.95 6.08 8.88
CA ARG A 274 -22.29 6.02 7.46
C ARG A 274 -22.62 4.59 7.01
N TRP A 275 -21.81 3.60 7.38
CA TRP A 275 -22.04 2.20 7.03
C TRP A 275 -23.31 1.62 7.66
N ILE A 276 -23.67 2.08 8.86
CA ILE A 276 -24.94 1.74 9.50
C ILE A 276 -26.08 2.32 8.68
N GLU A 277 -26.03 3.60 8.31
CA GLU A 277 -27.05 4.24 7.49
C GLU A 277 -27.22 3.55 6.12
N GLU A 278 -26.11 3.29 5.43
CA GLU A 278 -26.10 2.53 4.17
C GLU A 278 -26.76 1.14 4.30
N SER A 279 -26.65 0.49 5.48
CA SER A 279 -27.21 -0.85 5.73
C SER A 279 -28.72 -0.86 5.77
N TYR A 280 -29.39 0.26 6.01
CA TYR A 280 -30.86 0.36 6.00
C TYR A 280 -31.44 0.35 4.59
N GLY A 281 -30.62 0.61 3.56
CA GLY A 281 -31.05 0.57 2.16
C GLY A 281 -32.18 1.56 1.87
N SER A 282 -32.15 2.76 2.45
CA SER A 282 -33.16 3.80 2.24
C SER A 282 -33.40 4.05 0.76
N LYS A 283 -34.67 4.17 0.35
CA LYS A 283 -35.03 4.49 -1.04
C LYS A 283 -34.72 5.95 -1.42
N GLU A 284 -34.58 6.82 -0.43
CA GLU A 284 -34.19 8.20 -0.61
C GLU A 284 -32.69 8.32 -0.27
N PRO A 285 -31.82 8.51 -1.27
CA PRO A 285 -30.40 8.68 -1.01
C PRO A 285 -30.15 9.99 -0.27
N VAL A 286 -29.53 9.89 0.91
CA VAL A 286 -29.05 11.04 1.67
C VAL A 286 -27.58 11.30 1.30
N ASP A 287 -27.22 12.56 1.08
CA ASP A 287 -25.82 12.93 0.93
C ASP A 287 -25.09 12.84 2.28
N LEU A 288 -24.48 11.68 2.50
CA LEU A 288 -23.72 11.39 3.73
C LEU A 288 -22.34 12.05 3.76
N ASP A 289 -21.86 12.60 2.64
CA ASP A 289 -20.56 13.28 2.60
C ASP A 289 -20.63 14.65 3.27
N SER A 290 -21.72 15.36 3.07
CA SER A 290 -21.98 16.65 3.74
C SER A 290 -22.55 16.52 5.16
N ALA A 291 -23.01 15.32 5.56
CA ALA A 291 -23.63 15.10 6.86
C ALA A 291 -22.64 15.30 8.02
N THR A 292 -23.09 15.94 9.09
CA THR A 292 -22.39 16.10 10.35
C THR A 292 -22.95 15.18 11.43
N ILE A 293 -22.13 14.84 12.45
CA ILE A 293 -22.61 14.07 13.60
C ILE A 293 -23.30 15.02 14.55
N GLU A 294 -24.60 14.84 14.74
CA GLU A 294 -25.38 15.54 15.75
C GLU A 294 -25.35 14.81 17.08
N HIS A 295 -25.31 15.58 18.15
CA HIS A 295 -25.37 15.06 19.52
C HIS A 295 -26.70 15.41 20.13
N VAL A 296 -27.50 14.39 20.46
CA VAL A 296 -28.81 14.57 21.13
C VAL A 296 -28.64 15.19 22.52
N MET A 297 -27.50 14.89 23.17
CA MET A 297 -27.14 15.52 24.44
C MET A 297 -25.88 16.40 24.27
N PRO A 298 -25.81 17.56 24.95
CA PRO A 298 -24.64 18.42 24.91
C PRO A 298 -23.38 17.65 25.39
N GLN A 299 -22.27 17.81 24.68
CA GLN A 299 -20.99 17.21 25.06
C GLN A 299 -20.44 17.82 26.37
N THR A 300 -20.83 19.05 26.67
CA THR A 300 -20.45 19.75 27.91
C THR A 300 -21.74 20.27 28.54
N LEU A 301 -22.09 19.71 29.70
CA LEU A 301 -23.18 20.21 30.51
C LEU A 301 -22.72 21.52 31.14
N SER A 302 -23.37 22.63 30.82
CA SER A 302 -23.23 23.87 31.58
C SER A 302 -24.33 23.96 32.64
N LEU A 303 -24.10 24.77 33.67
CA LEU A 303 -25.10 25.02 34.74
C LEU A 303 -26.44 25.59 34.21
N ILE A 304 -26.54 25.97 32.97
CA ILE A 304 -27.75 26.45 32.27
C ILE A 304 -28.62 25.26 31.80
N HIS A 305 -28.08 24.03 31.79
CA HIS A 305 -28.77 22.83 31.31
C HIS A 305 -29.19 21.88 32.44
N ILE A 306 -28.97 22.27 33.68
CA ILE A 306 -29.45 21.64 34.89
C ILE A 306 -30.54 22.53 35.53
#